data_653448eeffff90cf6195b7f75c0db1ad
#
_entry.id   653448eeffff90cf6195b7f75c0db1ad
#
_cell.length_a   1.000
_cell.length_b   1.000
_cell.length_c   1.000
_cell.angle_alpha   90.00
_cell.angle_beta   90.00
_cell.angle_gamma   90.00
#
_symmetry.space_group_name_H-M   'P 1'
#
loop_
_entity.id
_entity.type
_entity.pdbx_description
1 polymer ?
#
loop_
_entity_poly.entity_id
_entity_poly.type
_entity_poly.pdbx_seq_one_letter_code
_entity_poly.pdbx_strand_id
1 'polypeptide(L)'
;MEAKGKGKLARHVIVIAGASGSGKTKLIQKLSQPPHDAFTLGVLDRLNCNPKQRFKRSTVERMQRLMDPVNSKKRKARRLNNCLLVHIDLTSINHNNNLKLLRHISKQTKRLDVITLYTSPDEWRQRILDRLHTSNEPSLRAALIALSARASRRLSNFLYHREYRKWLSLYSGYNIRRHCIINTFEQSFLKSIPPD
;
A
#
# COMPACT_ATOMS: atom_id res chain seq x y z
N MET A 1 -2.99 -12.46 -36.04
CA MET A 1 -2.02 -11.42 -35.54
C MET A 1 -1.88 -11.61 -34.04
N GLU A 2 -0.84 -12.30 -33.59
CA GLU A 2 -0.59 -12.52 -32.15
C GLU A 2 -0.15 -11.21 -31.49
N ALA A 3 -0.84 -10.82 -30.46
CA ALA A 3 -0.49 -9.65 -29.64
C ALA A 3 0.85 -9.91 -28.96
N LYS A 4 1.92 -9.27 -29.48
CA LYS A 4 3.26 -9.26 -28.86
C LYS A 4 3.13 -8.97 -27.38
N GLY A 5 3.49 -9.95 -26.56
CA GLY A 5 3.37 -9.95 -25.12
C GLY A 5 3.97 -8.69 -24.49
N LYS A 6 3.09 -7.88 -23.87
CA LYS A 6 3.48 -6.72 -23.06
C LYS A 6 4.40 -7.22 -21.95
N GLY A 7 5.62 -6.70 -21.90
CA GLY A 7 6.60 -7.07 -20.88
C GLY A 7 6.03 -6.91 -19.47
N LYS A 8 6.06 -7.98 -18.66
CA LYS A 8 5.49 -7.98 -17.30
C LYS A 8 6.34 -7.12 -16.38
N LEU A 9 5.70 -6.32 -15.56
CA LEU A 9 6.30 -5.37 -14.64
C LEU A 9 7.22 -6.04 -13.60
N ALA A 10 6.70 -7.05 -12.95
CA ALA A 10 7.38 -7.88 -11.97
C ALA A 10 6.67 -9.24 -11.88
N ARG A 11 7.40 -10.26 -11.41
CA ARG A 11 6.78 -11.56 -11.14
C ARG A 11 5.76 -11.49 -10.00
N HIS A 12 6.11 -10.75 -8.94
CA HIS A 12 5.34 -10.61 -7.73
C HIS A 12 5.33 -9.15 -7.28
N VAL A 13 4.16 -8.63 -7.00
CA VAL A 13 3.95 -7.30 -6.41
C VAL A 13 3.11 -7.45 -5.16
N ILE A 14 3.52 -6.81 -4.08
CA ILE A 14 2.72 -6.63 -2.87
C ILE A 14 2.34 -5.16 -2.78
N VAL A 15 1.05 -4.89 -2.83
CA VAL A 15 0.50 -3.55 -2.57
C VAL A 15 0.24 -3.42 -1.08
N ILE A 16 0.78 -2.37 -0.47
CA ILE A 16 0.56 -2.01 0.92
C ILE A 16 -0.34 -0.79 0.94
N ALA A 17 -1.61 -1.00 1.24
CA ALA A 17 -2.66 0.01 1.23
C ALA A 17 -3.03 0.42 2.66
N GLY A 18 -3.37 1.69 2.86
CA GLY A 18 -3.79 2.20 4.18
C GLY A 18 -3.87 3.72 4.18
N ALA A 19 -4.49 4.28 5.21
CA ALA A 19 -4.55 5.72 5.39
C ALA A 19 -3.15 6.35 5.51
N SER A 20 -3.02 7.64 5.23
CA SER A 20 -1.78 8.36 5.52
C SER A 20 -1.49 8.27 7.02
N GLY A 21 -0.25 7.95 7.39
CA GLY A 21 0.10 7.72 8.79
C GLY A 21 -0.16 6.30 9.33
N SER A 22 -0.78 5.38 8.57
CA SER A 22 -1.08 4.00 9.00
C SER A 22 0.15 3.07 9.14
N GLY A 23 1.37 3.57 8.94
CA GLY A 23 2.58 2.74 9.11
C GLY A 23 3.07 2.02 7.85
N LYS A 24 2.55 2.35 6.65
CA LYS A 24 2.97 1.74 5.37
C LYS A 24 4.49 1.72 5.17
N THR A 25 5.15 2.85 5.39
CA THR A 25 6.62 2.97 5.25
C THR A 25 7.35 2.08 6.23
N LYS A 26 6.90 2.00 7.49
CA LYS A 26 7.49 1.15 8.52
C LYS A 26 7.38 -0.33 8.15
N LEU A 27 6.23 -0.77 7.66
CA LEU A 27 6.05 -2.16 7.21
C LEU A 27 6.92 -2.48 5.99
N ILE A 28 6.98 -1.57 5.00
CA ILE A 28 7.87 -1.73 3.84
C ILE A 28 9.33 -1.91 4.28
N GLN A 29 9.76 -1.12 5.25
CA GLN A 29 11.11 -1.17 5.79
C GLN A 29 11.39 -2.53 6.46
N LYS A 30 10.47 -3.00 7.33
CA LYS A 30 10.56 -4.31 7.97
C LYS A 30 10.59 -5.46 6.96
N LEU A 31 9.76 -5.41 5.91
CA LEU A 31 9.75 -6.42 4.85
C LEU A 31 11.02 -6.39 3.98
N SER A 32 11.68 -5.22 3.87
CA SER A 32 12.85 -5.05 3.00
C SER A 32 14.18 -5.37 3.68
N GLN A 33 14.20 -5.42 5.01
CA GLN A 33 15.43 -5.52 5.83
C GLN A 33 15.36 -6.72 6.78
N PRO A 34 15.99 -7.85 6.44
CA PRO A 34 16.16 -8.93 7.40
C PRO A 34 17.18 -8.53 8.51
N PRO A 35 17.15 -9.17 9.69
CA PRO A 35 16.24 -10.27 10.08
C PRO A 35 14.81 -9.77 10.31
N HIS A 36 13.82 -10.61 9.98
CA HIS A 36 12.42 -10.31 10.18
C HIS A 36 11.99 -10.67 11.60
N ASP A 37 11.23 -9.79 12.27
CA ASP A 37 10.57 -10.09 13.54
C ASP A 37 9.41 -11.09 13.34
N ALA A 38 8.92 -11.66 14.44
CA ALA A 38 7.85 -12.66 14.43
C ALA A 38 6.58 -12.16 13.71
N PHE A 39 6.21 -10.89 13.90
CA PHE A 39 5.05 -10.29 13.23
C PHE A 39 5.26 -10.22 11.71
N THR A 40 6.42 -9.76 11.26
CA THR A 40 6.76 -9.67 9.84
C THR A 40 6.79 -11.05 9.18
N LEU A 41 7.33 -12.07 9.89
CA LEU A 41 7.27 -13.46 9.43
C LEU A 41 5.83 -13.95 9.29
N GLY A 42 4.94 -13.64 10.25
CA GLY A 42 3.51 -13.94 10.17
C GLY A 42 2.82 -13.28 8.98
N VAL A 43 3.22 -12.05 8.62
CA VAL A 43 2.72 -11.36 7.41
C VAL A 43 3.17 -12.12 6.15
N LEU A 44 4.43 -12.50 6.07
CA LEU A 44 4.99 -13.24 4.94
C LEU A 44 4.34 -14.61 4.78
N ASP A 45 4.09 -15.31 5.89
CA ASP A 45 3.40 -16.60 5.90
C ASP A 45 1.97 -16.49 5.34
N ARG A 46 1.18 -15.53 5.83
CA ARG A 46 -0.19 -15.29 5.32
C ARG A 46 -0.22 -14.98 3.83
N LEU A 47 0.80 -14.32 3.32
CA LEU A 47 0.96 -14.08 1.90
C LEU A 47 1.59 -15.28 1.18
N ASN A 48 2.01 -16.32 1.88
CA ASN A 48 2.78 -17.43 1.31
C ASN A 48 4.01 -16.92 0.52
N CYS A 49 4.77 -16.07 1.18
CA CYS A 49 6.01 -15.50 0.67
C CYS A 49 7.21 -16.15 1.33
N ASN A 50 8.25 -16.44 0.55
CA ASN A 50 9.50 -16.92 1.11
C ASN A 50 10.20 -15.77 1.88
N PRO A 51 10.52 -15.91 3.19
CA PRO A 51 11.21 -14.90 3.97
C PRO A 51 12.60 -14.54 3.42
N LYS A 52 13.25 -15.47 2.72
CA LYS A 52 14.55 -15.25 2.06
C LYS A 52 14.41 -14.52 0.71
N GLN A 53 13.18 -14.27 0.24
CA GLN A 53 12.95 -13.53 -0.98
C GLN A 53 13.39 -12.09 -0.82
N ARG A 54 14.03 -11.53 -1.85
CA ARG A 54 14.42 -10.11 -1.84
C ARG A 54 13.21 -9.23 -2.11
N PHE A 55 12.82 -8.44 -1.13
CA PHE A 55 11.79 -7.42 -1.23
C PHE A 55 12.41 -6.07 -1.60
N LYS A 56 11.82 -5.38 -2.57
CA LYS A 56 12.35 -4.09 -3.04
C LYS A 56 11.25 -3.04 -3.09
N ARG A 57 11.44 -1.94 -2.35
CA ARG A 57 10.54 -0.79 -2.41
C ARG A 57 10.52 -0.20 -3.81
N SER A 58 9.34 0.14 -4.31
CA SER A 58 9.19 0.95 -5.52
C SER A 58 9.49 2.41 -5.22
N THR A 59 10.27 3.07 -6.07
CA THR A 59 10.46 4.52 -6.01
C THR A 59 9.29 5.26 -6.66
N VAL A 60 9.12 6.55 -6.35
CA VAL A 60 8.08 7.41 -6.97
C VAL A 60 8.27 7.46 -8.48
N GLU A 61 9.51 7.63 -8.97
CA GLU A 61 9.82 7.68 -10.40
C GLU A 61 9.49 6.35 -11.10
N ARG A 62 9.70 5.23 -10.39
CA ARG A 62 9.34 3.92 -10.92
C ARG A 62 7.82 3.76 -10.99
N MET A 63 7.08 4.26 -10.00
CA MET A 63 5.61 4.26 -10.02
C MET A 63 5.08 5.14 -11.16
N GLN A 64 5.63 6.33 -11.35
CA GLN A 64 5.27 7.22 -12.46
C GLN A 64 5.54 6.57 -13.82
N ARG A 65 6.71 5.93 -14.01
CA ARG A 65 7.02 5.18 -15.23
C ARG A 65 6.11 3.99 -15.48
N LEU A 66 5.52 3.40 -14.44
CA LEU A 66 4.53 2.35 -14.56
C LEU A 66 3.19 2.87 -15.09
N MET A 67 2.89 4.13 -14.83
CA MET A 67 1.67 4.80 -15.29
C MET A 67 1.80 5.41 -16.69
N ASP A 68 3.04 5.55 -17.21
CA ASP A 68 3.30 6.10 -18.52
C ASP A 68 3.27 5.01 -19.61
N PRO A 69 2.29 5.05 -20.54
CA PRO A 69 2.14 4.06 -21.61
C PRO A 69 3.30 4.05 -22.62
N VAL A 70 4.00 5.17 -22.78
CA VAL A 70 5.07 5.31 -23.78
C VAL A 70 6.35 4.58 -23.35
N ASN A 71 6.66 4.62 -22.04
CA ASN A 71 7.87 4.00 -21.49
C ASN A 71 7.75 2.48 -21.28
N SER A 72 6.55 1.93 -21.30
CA SER A 72 6.34 0.48 -21.12
C SER A 72 6.83 -0.37 -22.30
N LYS A 73 7.01 0.23 -23.50
CA LYS A 73 7.39 -0.49 -24.71
C LYS A 73 8.89 -0.77 -24.86
N LYS A 74 9.76 -0.04 -24.16
CA LYS A 74 11.21 -0.05 -24.40
C LYS A 74 12.07 -0.90 -23.47
N ARG A 75 11.50 -1.53 -22.44
CA ARG A 75 12.30 -2.33 -21.51
C ARG A 75 11.95 -3.81 -21.60
N LYS A 76 12.90 -4.63 -22.12
CA LYS A 76 12.98 -6.04 -21.75
C LYS A 76 12.94 -6.11 -20.24
N ALA A 77 11.81 -6.58 -19.67
CA ALA A 77 11.68 -6.77 -18.24
C ALA A 77 12.83 -7.67 -17.81
N ARG A 78 13.88 -7.11 -17.22
CA ARG A 78 14.86 -7.89 -16.47
C ARG A 78 14.02 -8.75 -15.54
N ARG A 79 14.17 -10.06 -15.65
CA ARG A 79 13.50 -11.04 -14.76
C ARG A 79 13.93 -10.71 -13.34
N LEU A 80 13.18 -9.81 -12.71
CA LEU A 80 13.42 -9.44 -11.32
C LEU A 80 12.85 -10.60 -10.50
N ASN A 81 13.72 -11.46 -9.99
CA ASN A 81 13.36 -12.46 -8.97
C ASN A 81 12.92 -11.80 -7.66
N ASN A 82 12.80 -10.47 -7.66
CA ASN A 82 12.46 -9.65 -6.52
C ASN A 82 10.95 -9.45 -6.42
N CYS A 83 10.43 -9.46 -5.21
CA CYS A 83 9.11 -8.95 -4.90
C CYS A 83 9.14 -7.43 -4.84
N LEU A 84 8.24 -6.77 -5.56
CA LEU A 84 8.14 -5.31 -5.54
C LEU A 84 7.10 -4.88 -4.51
N LEU A 85 7.51 -4.02 -3.57
CA LEU A 85 6.62 -3.41 -2.58
C LEU A 85 6.14 -2.05 -3.10
N VAL A 86 4.84 -1.86 -3.19
CA VAL A 86 4.20 -0.63 -3.64
C VAL A 86 3.25 -0.14 -2.55
N HIS A 87 3.31 1.14 -2.16
CA HIS A 87 2.33 1.68 -1.23
C HIS A 87 1.23 2.45 -1.94
N ILE A 88 0.01 2.36 -1.41
CA ILE A 88 -1.16 3.11 -1.85
C ILE A 88 -1.78 3.81 -0.64
N ASP A 89 -2.08 5.11 -0.77
CA ASP A 89 -2.79 5.87 0.25
C ASP A 89 -4.29 5.85 -0.02
N LEU A 90 -5.07 5.30 0.90
CA LEU A 90 -6.53 5.18 0.77
C LEU A 90 -7.25 6.50 1.01
N THR A 91 -6.63 7.41 1.75
CA THR A 91 -7.21 8.72 2.11
C THR A 91 -6.74 9.87 1.20
N SER A 92 -5.93 9.54 0.19
CA SER A 92 -5.37 10.53 -0.74
C SER A 92 -6.44 11.18 -1.61
N ILE A 93 -6.29 12.49 -1.84
CA ILE A 93 -7.05 13.21 -2.88
C ILE A 93 -6.80 12.64 -4.29
N ASN A 94 -5.71 11.92 -4.47
CA ASN A 94 -5.34 11.26 -5.72
C ASN A 94 -5.99 9.87 -5.90
N HIS A 95 -7.19 9.68 -5.39
CA HIS A 95 -7.91 8.40 -5.44
C HIS A 95 -7.94 7.77 -6.85
N ASN A 96 -8.24 8.58 -7.87
CA ASN A 96 -8.28 8.10 -9.26
C ASN A 96 -6.91 7.61 -9.76
N ASN A 97 -5.82 8.25 -9.37
CA ASN A 97 -4.47 7.82 -9.72
C ASN A 97 -4.10 6.52 -9.01
N ASN A 98 -4.53 6.35 -7.76
CA ASN A 98 -4.34 5.12 -7.01
C ASN A 98 -5.09 3.94 -7.65
N LEU A 99 -6.33 4.17 -8.12
CA LEU A 99 -7.11 3.17 -8.86
C LEU A 99 -6.46 2.82 -10.20
N LYS A 100 -6.00 3.82 -10.96
CA LYS A 100 -5.27 3.60 -12.22
C LYS A 100 -4.00 2.79 -11.98
N LEU A 101 -3.25 3.10 -10.92
CA LEU A 101 -2.05 2.38 -10.53
C LEU A 101 -2.35 0.91 -10.19
N LEU A 102 -3.36 0.66 -9.35
CA LEU A 102 -3.75 -0.69 -8.96
C LEU A 102 -4.19 -1.51 -10.18
N ARG A 103 -5.00 -0.93 -11.05
CA ARG A 103 -5.44 -1.56 -12.31
C ARG A 103 -4.26 -1.89 -13.22
N HIS A 104 -3.31 -0.98 -13.32
CA HIS A 104 -2.11 -1.18 -14.14
C HIS A 104 -1.24 -2.31 -13.59
N ILE A 105 -0.98 -2.32 -12.29
CA ILE A 105 -0.23 -3.37 -11.60
C ILE A 105 -0.92 -4.72 -11.79
N SER A 106 -2.23 -4.80 -11.56
CA SER A 106 -3.01 -6.03 -11.69
C SER A 106 -2.89 -6.67 -13.08
N LYS A 107 -2.84 -5.85 -14.14
CA LYS A 107 -2.71 -6.33 -15.52
C LYS A 107 -1.29 -6.76 -15.89
N GLN A 108 -0.28 -6.25 -15.21
CA GLN A 108 1.12 -6.42 -15.60
C GLN A 108 1.95 -7.31 -14.69
N THR A 109 1.37 -7.81 -13.61
CA THR A 109 2.05 -8.74 -12.71
C THR A 109 1.50 -10.16 -12.83
N LYS A 110 2.36 -11.15 -12.55
CA LYS A 110 1.91 -12.56 -12.47
C LYS A 110 1.22 -12.88 -11.16
N ARG A 111 1.66 -12.21 -10.10
CA ARG A 111 1.14 -12.38 -8.75
C ARG A 111 1.00 -11.02 -8.09
N LEU A 112 -0.22 -10.68 -7.72
CA LEU A 112 -0.58 -9.50 -6.95
C LEU A 112 -1.11 -9.95 -5.60
N ASP A 113 -0.45 -9.51 -4.54
CA ASP A 113 -0.94 -9.64 -3.16
C ASP A 113 -1.19 -8.25 -2.58
N VAL A 114 -2.10 -8.15 -1.62
CA VAL A 114 -2.45 -6.88 -0.97
C VAL A 114 -2.38 -7.02 0.54
N ILE A 115 -1.78 -6.05 1.20
CA ILE A 115 -1.83 -5.84 2.64
C ILE A 115 -2.61 -4.55 2.88
N THR A 116 -3.71 -4.62 3.59
CA THR A 116 -4.45 -3.44 4.04
C THR A 116 -4.07 -3.13 5.49
N LEU A 117 -3.46 -1.96 5.69
CA LEU A 117 -3.12 -1.48 7.02
C LEU A 117 -4.27 -0.67 7.57
N TYR A 118 -4.84 -1.16 8.64
CA TYR A 118 -5.87 -0.50 9.41
C TYR A 118 -5.27 0.08 10.69
N THR A 119 -5.77 1.21 11.09
CA THR A 119 -5.52 1.87 12.38
C THR A 119 -6.87 2.43 12.80
N SER A 120 -7.26 2.35 14.06
CA SER A 120 -8.53 2.94 14.50
C SER A 120 -8.54 4.46 14.18
N PRO A 121 -9.71 5.07 13.98
CA PRO A 121 -9.78 6.51 13.69
C PRO A 121 -9.11 7.38 14.75
N ASP A 122 -9.23 7.02 16.02
CA ASP A 122 -8.66 7.78 17.13
C ASP A 122 -7.15 7.66 17.18
N GLU A 123 -6.61 6.46 17.06
CA GLU A 123 -5.16 6.21 16.95
C GLU A 123 -4.57 6.89 15.72
N TRP A 124 -5.30 6.87 14.60
CA TRP A 124 -4.89 7.54 13.39
C TRP A 124 -4.77 9.06 13.59
N ARG A 125 -5.76 9.69 14.23
CA ARG A 125 -5.73 11.13 14.57
C ARG A 125 -4.56 11.45 15.49
N GLN A 126 -4.38 10.65 16.54
CA GLN A 126 -3.28 10.84 17.49
C GLN A 126 -1.91 10.78 16.80
N ARG A 127 -1.69 9.77 15.95
CA ARG A 127 -0.43 9.66 15.19
C ARG A 127 -0.16 10.85 14.26
N ILE A 128 -1.21 11.44 13.70
CA ILE A 128 -1.04 12.66 12.87
C ILE A 128 -0.61 13.83 13.75
N LEU A 129 -1.24 14.00 14.90
CA LEU A 129 -0.91 15.07 15.85
C LEU A 129 0.51 14.89 16.38
N ASP A 130 0.89 13.71 16.82
CA ASP A 130 2.24 13.42 17.32
C ASP A 130 3.31 13.75 16.27
N ARG A 131 3.08 13.36 15.03
CA ARG A 131 3.99 13.68 13.93
C ARG A 131 4.04 15.18 13.60
N LEU A 132 2.93 15.88 13.76
CA LEU A 132 2.89 17.33 13.58
C LEU A 132 3.74 18.03 14.64
N HIS A 133 3.68 17.57 15.89
CA HIS A 133 4.47 18.12 16.99
C HIS A 133 5.97 17.79 16.88
N THR A 134 6.32 16.63 16.34
CA THR A 134 7.72 16.18 16.27
C THR A 134 8.42 16.52 14.95
N SER A 135 7.69 16.97 13.93
CA SER A 135 8.27 17.28 12.61
C SER A 135 8.85 18.69 12.54
N ASN A 136 10.13 18.77 12.23
CA ASN A 136 10.83 20.03 11.94
C ASN A 136 10.88 20.37 10.44
N GLU A 137 10.41 19.46 9.56
CA GLU A 137 10.44 19.66 8.12
C GLU A 137 9.21 20.47 7.66
N PRO A 138 9.37 21.70 7.09
CA PRO A 138 8.26 22.58 6.75
C PRO A 138 7.26 21.96 5.77
N SER A 139 7.74 21.26 4.75
CA SER A 139 6.89 20.61 3.73
C SER A 139 6.03 19.49 4.32
N LEU A 140 6.63 18.66 5.18
CA LEU A 140 5.92 17.59 5.89
C LEU A 140 4.94 18.17 6.90
N ARG A 141 5.32 19.24 7.62
CA ARG A 141 4.46 19.92 8.58
C ARG A 141 3.23 20.52 7.91
N ALA A 142 3.38 21.18 6.76
CA ALA A 142 2.25 21.69 5.98
C ALA A 142 1.29 20.58 5.55
N ALA A 143 1.82 19.46 5.06
CA ALA A 143 1.02 18.30 4.69
C ALA A 143 0.28 17.69 5.89
N LEU A 144 0.91 17.62 7.06
CA LEU A 144 0.30 17.12 8.30
C LEU A 144 -0.79 18.07 8.83
N ILE A 145 -0.60 19.39 8.75
CA ILE A 145 -1.63 20.39 9.09
C ILE A 145 -2.86 20.20 8.20
N ALA A 146 -2.67 20.08 6.88
CA ALA A 146 -3.76 19.84 5.95
C ALA A 146 -4.49 18.53 6.24
N LEU A 147 -3.76 17.49 6.62
CA LEU A 147 -4.32 16.18 6.96
C LEU A 147 -5.07 16.23 8.30
N SER A 148 -4.53 16.89 9.33
CA SER A 148 -5.19 17.05 10.63
C SER A 148 -6.46 17.89 10.52
N ALA A 149 -6.45 18.97 9.74
CA ALA A 149 -7.63 19.77 9.46
C ALA A 149 -8.75 18.94 8.77
N ARG A 150 -8.39 18.04 7.87
CA ARG A 150 -9.35 17.10 7.25
C ARG A 150 -9.88 16.09 8.26
N ALA A 151 -9.00 15.52 9.09
CA ALA A 151 -9.37 14.58 10.15
C ALA A 151 -10.30 15.19 11.17
N SER A 152 -10.06 16.48 11.56
CA SER A 152 -10.88 17.19 12.55
C SER A 152 -12.26 17.61 12.02
N ARG A 153 -12.35 17.98 10.73
CA ARG A 153 -13.55 18.64 10.22
C ARG A 153 -14.57 17.70 9.57
N ARG A 154 -14.20 16.52 9.09
CA ARG A 154 -15.08 15.77 8.18
C ARG A 154 -15.03 14.24 8.23
N LEU A 155 -14.07 13.64 8.86
CA LEU A 155 -14.07 12.20 8.98
C LEU A 155 -14.67 11.81 10.32
N SER A 156 -15.99 11.73 10.37
CA SER A 156 -16.63 10.86 11.36
C SER A 156 -16.03 9.46 11.21
N ASN A 157 -16.02 8.68 12.27
CA ASN A 157 -15.53 7.29 12.23
C ASN A 157 -16.21 6.51 11.11
N PHE A 158 -17.49 6.77 10.88
CA PHE A 158 -18.27 6.24 9.76
C PHE A 158 -17.62 6.49 8.38
N LEU A 159 -17.20 7.74 8.07
CA LEU A 159 -16.58 8.04 6.78
C LEU A 159 -15.21 7.36 6.62
N TYR A 160 -14.46 7.27 7.71
CA TYR A 160 -13.17 6.58 7.71
C TYR A 160 -13.33 5.08 7.39
N HIS A 161 -14.23 4.40 8.09
CA HIS A 161 -14.52 2.99 7.85
C HIS A 161 -15.15 2.77 6.47
N ARG A 162 -16.03 3.67 6.03
CA ARG A 162 -16.62 3.63 4.69
C ARG A 162 -15.56 3.67 3.59
N GLU A 163 -14.52 4.50 3.71
CA GLU A 163 -13.44 4.54 2.73
C GLU A 163 -12.65 3.22 2.71
N TYR A 164 -12.38 2.62 3.85
CA TYR A 164 -11.75 1.29 3.90
C TYR A 164 -12.64 0.23 3.27
N ARG A 165 -13.93 0.16 3.62
CA ARG A 165 -14.89 -0.79 3.02
C ARG A 165 -14.98 -0.63 1.50
N LYS A 166 -15.03 0.62 1.02
CA LYS A 166 -15.01 0.93 -0.42
C LYS A 166 -13.76 0.38 -1.11
N TRP A 167 -12.59 0.55 -0.52
CA TRP A 167 -11.36 0.00 -1.08
C TRP A 167 -11.37 -1.53 -1.09
N LEU A 168 -11.82 -2.17 -0.02
CA LEU A 168 -11.92 -3.63 0.05
C LEU A 168 -12.88 -4.18 -1.02
N SER A 169 -14.02 -3.51 -1.26
CA SER A 169 -14.96 -3.92 -2.31
C SER A 169 -14.36 -3.84 -3.72
N LEU A 170 -13.46 -2.88 -3.96
CA LEU A 170 -12.77 -2.77 -5.24
C LEU A 170 -11.81 -3.92 -5.53
N TYR A 171 -11.29 -4.59 -4.50
CA TYR A 171 -10.34 -5.68 -4.68
C TYR A 171 -10.93 -6.89 -5.41
N SER A 172 -12.24 -7.11 -5.32
CA SER A 172 -12.93 -8.19 -6.06
C SER A 172 -12.83 -8.04 -7.59
N GLY A 173 -12.64 -6.80 -8.07
CA GLY A 173 -12.45 -6.51 -9.50
C GLY A 173 -11.02 -6.74 -10.01
N TYR A 174 -10.10 -7.17 -9.17
CA TYR A 174 -8.70 -7.39 -9.52
C TYR A 174 -8.25 -8.81 -9.22
N ASN A 175 -7.32 -9.33 -10.01
CA ASN A 175 -6.76 -10.66 -9.77
C ASN A 175 -5.75 -10.64 -8.61
N ILE A 176 -6.28 -10.42 -7.39
CA ILE A 176 -5.50 -10.46 -6.15
C ILE A 176 -5.45 -11.89 -5.66
N ARG A 177 -4.24 -12.42 -5.51
CA ARG A 177 -4.03 -13.79 -5.09
C ARG A 177 -4.22 -14.00 -3.59
N ARG A 178 -3.71 -13.05 -2.79
CA ARG A 178 -3.84 -13.06 -1.33
C ARG A 178 -4.05 -11.67 -0.81
N HIS A 179 -4.85 -11.57 0.24
CA HIS A 179 -5.12 -10.33 0.93
C HIS A 179 -5.12 -10.59 2.44
N CYS A 180 -4.54 -9.67 3.20
CA CYS A 180 -4.67 -9.63 4.64
C CYS A 180 -4.90 -8.20 5.13
N ILE A 181 -5.62 -8.08 6.23
CA ILE A 181 -5.85 -6.83 6.93
C ILE A 181 -5.05 -6.87 8.23
N ILE A 182 -4.32 -5.82 8.52
CA ILE A 182 -3.46 -5.71 9.70
C ILE A 182 -3.86 -4.49 10.50
N ASN A 183 -4.18 -4.68 11.78
CA ASN A 183 -4.18 -3.59 12.75
C ASN A 183 -2.72 -3.24 13.08
N THR A 184 -2.32 -2.03 12.71
CA THR A 184 -0.92 -1.61 12.84
C THR A 184 -0.52 -1.18 14.24
N PHE A 185 -1.47 -0.91 15.11
CA PHE A 185 -1.21 -0.61 16.51
C PHE A 185 -0.97 -1.89 17.30
N GLU A 186 -1.91 -2.82 17.25
CA GLU A 186 -1.84 -4.09 17.95
C GLU A 186 -0.89 -5.10 17.30
N GLN A 187 -0.42 -4.84 16.09
CA GLN A 187 0.31 -5.79 15.24
C GLN A 187 -0.43 -7.13 15.10
N SER A 188 -1.76 -7.03 14.94
CA SER A 188 -2.66 -8.17 14.83
C SER A 188 -3.27 -8.28 13.43
N PHE A 189 -3.78 -9.46 13.10
CA PHE A 189 -4.49 -9.69 11.85
C PHE A 189 -5.99 -9.58 12.08
N LEU A 190 -6.66 -8.82 11.24
CA LEU A 190 -8.11 -8.66 11.28
C LEU A 190 -8.78 -9.55 10.23
N LYS A 191 -9.96 -10.07 10.53
CA LYS A 191 -10.83 -10.77 9.57
C LYS A 191 -11.55 -9.78 8.66
N SER A 192 -11.96 -8.64 9.22
CA SER A 192 -12.64 -7.54 8.53
C SER A 192 -12.29 -6.21 9.19
N ILE A 193 -12.62 -5.11 8.54
CA ILE A 193 -12.60 -3.79 9.18
C ILE A 193 -13.71 -3.77 10.24
N PRO A 194 -13.40 -3.29 11.47
CA PRO A 194 -14.40 -3.17 12.53
C PRO A 194 -15.64 -2.39 12.07
N PRO A 195 -16.83 -2.68 12.60
CA PRO A 195 -18.00 -1.83 12.42
C PRO A 195 -17.77 -0.44 13.05
N ASP A 196 -18.64 0.49 12.73
CA ASP A 196 -18.64 1.84 13.30
C ASP A 196 -19.05 1.82 14.77
#